data_9a0bf896299782e72ec5e5277b88a4b9
#
_entry.id   9a0bf896299782e72ec5e5277b88a4b9
#
_cell.length_a   1.000
_cell.length_b   1.000
_cell.length_c   1.000
_cell.angle_alpha   90.00
_cell.angle_beta   90.00
_cell.angle_gamma   90.00
#
_symmetry.space_group_name_H-M   'P 1'
#
loop_
_entity.id
_entity.type
_entity.pdbx_description
1 polymer ?
#
loop_
_entity_poly.entity_id
_entity_poly.type
_entity_poly.pdbx_seq_one_letter_code
_entity_poly.pdbx_strand_id
1 'polypeptide(L)'
;MISREANIAFEPATAKAYRVLEHMIVTLELAPASFVTEGALIEKLALGRTPVREAIQRLAWEGLLDVRPRAGIAIAPLHPGDWLRVLDARRGVEVVLARSAARFVTREAADLFHEAALAMQKAVISGDVLAFIQADKALDDALALAADNPFAARLAAPLQTHSRRFWFRYKADTGLAESAEHHVALIRSILDGDEEAAAKDAKRLMALLRGHAETAATR
;
A
#
# COMPACT_ATOMS: atom_id res chain seq x y z
N MET A 1 -26.23 -3.31 32.06
CA MET A 1 -26.04 -3.72 30.66
C MET A 1 -26.04 -2.44 29.82
N ILE A 2 -24.86 -1.92 29.51
CA ILE A 2 -24.70 -0.73 28.65
C ILE A 2 -24.23 -1.29 27.31
N SER A 3 -25.08 -1.14 26.30
CA SER A 3 -24.81 -1.54 24.91
C SER A 3 -23.51 -0.89 24.42
N ARG A 4 -22.54 -1.71 24.05
CA ARG A 4 -21.42 -1.31 23.18
C ARG A 4 -21.98 -1.11 21.77
N GLU A 5 -22.56 0.03 21.52
CA GLU A 5 -22.76 0.48 20.14
C GLU A 5 -21.36 0.66 19.52
N ALA A 6 -21.09 -0.13 18.49
CA ALA A 6 -19.87 -0.02 17.71
C ALA A 6 -19.77 1.40 17.20
N ASN A 7 -18.77 2.13 17.70
CA ASN A 7 -18.37 3.43 17.17
C ASN A 7 -17.84 3.20 15.75
N ILE A 8 -18.73 3.24 14.76
CA ILE A 8 -18.35 3.26 13.35
C ILE A 8 -17.65 4.60 13.18
N ALA A 9 -16.33 4.59 13.24
CA ALA A 9 -15.51 5.76 13.02
C ALA A 9 -15.91 6.38 11.68
N PHE A 10 -16.45 7.60 11.70
CA PHE A 10 -16.88 8.32 10.51
C PHE A 10 -15.64 8.61 9.65
N GLU A 11 -15.48 7.87 8.55
CA GLU A 11 -14.41 8.13 7.58
C GLU A 11 -14.69 9.45 6.85
N PRO A 12 -13.80 10.46 6.94
CA PRO A 12 -13.98 11.72 6.21
C PRO A 12 -14.12 11.47 4.70
N ALA A 13 -15.00 12.22 4.03
CA ALA A 13 -15.25 12.05 2.60
C ALA A 13 -13.98 12.15 1.74
N THR A 14 -13.02 13.01 2.12
CA THR A 14 -11.72 13.13 1.46
C THR A 14 -10.86 11.87 1.62
N ALA A 15 -10.83 11.28 2.81
CA ALA A 15 -10.09 10.04 3.06
C ALA A 15 -10.69 8.88 2.25
N LYS A 16 -12.02 8.78 2.22
CA LYS A 16 -12.75 7.82 1.39
C LYS A 16 -12.45 8.00 -0.09
N ALA A 17 -12.50 9.25 -0.59
CA ALA A 17 -12.19 9.55 -1.99
C ALA A 17 -10.75 9.13 -2.35
N TYR A 18 -9.78 9.48 -1.51
CA TYR A 18 -8.39 9.10 -1.69
C TYR A 18 -8.23 7.57 -1.72
N ARG A 19 -8.74 6.87 -0.73
CA ARG A 19 -8.61 5.40 -0.60
C ARG A 19 -9.22 4.67 -1.81
N VAL A 20 -10.39 5.11 -2.28
CA VAL A 20 -11.05 4.49 -3.44
C VAL A 20 -10.27 4.77 -4.73
N LEU A 21 -9.84 6.01 -4.96
CA LEU A 21 -9.03 6.36 -6.14
C LEU A 21 -7.67 5.66 -6.13
N GLU A 22 -6.98 5.60 -4.99
CA GLU A 22 -5.74 4.86 -4.82
C GLU A 22 -5.94 3.38 -5.20
N HIS A 23 -6.99 2.75 -4.68
CA HIS A 23 -7.32 1.36 -5.00
C HIS A 23 -7.55 1.16 -6.50
N MET A 24 -8.33 2.02 -7.15
CA MET A 24 -8.59 1.93 -8.59
C MET A 24 -7.31 2.09 -9.44
N ILE A 25 -6.37 2.91 -8.98
CA ILE A 25 -5.07 3.10 -9.65
C ILE A 25 -4.18 1.87 -9.43
N VAL A 26 -4.11 1.37 -8.21
CA VAL A 26 -3.30 0.19 -7.85
C VAL A 26 -3.77 -1.06 -8.58
N THR A 27 -5.09 -1.28 -8.65
CA THR A 27 -5.71 -2.44 -9.31
C THR A 27 -5.86 -2.27 -10.82
N LEU A 28 -5.37 -1.15 -11.39
CA LEU A 28 -5.41 -0.82 -12.81
C LEU A 28 -6.84 -0.67 -13.38
N GLU A 29 -7.85 -0.51 -12.54
CA GLU A 29 -9.20 -0.14 -12.94
C GLU A 29 -9.17 1.23 -13.65
N LEU A 30 -8.33 2.16 -13.15
CA LEU A 30 -7.88 3.32 -13.91
C LEU A 30 -6.59 2.93 -14.64
N ALA A 31 -6.72 2.69 -15.95
CA ALA A 31 -5.63 2.13 -16.75
C ALA A 31 -4.40 3.06 -16.79
N PRO A 32 -3.17 2.52 -16.69
CA PRO A 32 -1.96 3.32 -16.86
C PRO A 32 -1.95 4.08 -18.19
N ALA A 33 -1.43 5.31 -18.18
CA ALA A 33 -1.36 6.22 -19.32
C ALA A 33 -2.73 6.63 -19.94
N SER A 34 -3.86 6.25 -19.31
CA SER A 34 -5.19 6.72 -19.72
C SER A 34 -5.50 8.11 -19.19
N PHE A 35 -6.55 8.72 -19.75
CA PHE A 35 -7.09 9.99 -19.31
C PHE A 35 -8.50 9.80 -18.75
N VAL A 36 -8.81 10.56 -17.70
CA VAL A 36 -10.14 10.62 -17.08
C VAL A 36 -10.47 12.08 -16.75
N THR A 37 -11.75 12.41 -16.70
CA THR A 37 -12.19 13.74 -16.27
C THR A 37 -12.51 13.76 -14.77
N GLU A 38 -12.36 14.93 -14.14
CA GLU A 38 -12.80 15.14 -12.74
C GLU A 38 -14.28 14.79 -12.57
N GLY A 39 -15.12 15.19 -13.54
CA GLY A 39 -16.57 14.91 -13.51
C GLY A 39 -16.86 13.40 -13.48
N ALA A 40 -16.19 12.61 -14.31
CA ALA A 40 -16.34 11.15 -14.33
C ALA A 40 -15.92 10.50 -13.01
N LEU A 41 -14.87 11.01 -12.36
CA LEU A 41 -14.45 10.53 -11.04
C LEU A 41 -15.45 10.88 -9.94
N ILE A 42 -16.01 12.10 -9.96
CA ILE A 42 -17.06 12.54 -9.01
C ILE A 42 -18.29 11.64 -9.14
N GLU A 43 -18.75 11.39 -10.36
CA GLU A 43 -19.87 10.51 -10.64
C GLU A 43 -19.60 9.07 -10.18
N LYS A 44 -18.43 8.53 -10.53
CA LYS A 44 -18.03 7.15 -10.18
C LYS A 44 -17.91 6.92 -8.67
N LEU A 45 -17.39 7.90 -7.94
CA LEU A 45 -17.24 7.81 -6.48
C LEU A 45 -18.53 8.12 -5.73
N ALA A 46 -19.50 8.74 -6.37
CA ALA A 46 -20.73 9.26 -5.73
C ALA A 46 -20.42 10.15 -4.51
N LEU A 47 -19.36 10.97 -4.59
CA LEU A 47 -18.91 11.89 -3.55
C LEU A 47 -18.97 13.34 -4.05
N GLY A 48 -18.94 14.29 -3.11
CA GLY A 48 -18.92 15.71 -3.44
C GLY A 48 -17.64 16.12 -4.21
N ARG A 49 -17.73 17.26 -4.92
CA ARG A 49 -16.62 17.80 -5.73
C ARG A 49 -15.37 18.09 -4.90
N THR A 50 -15.51 18.74 -3.73
CA THR A 50 -14.38 19.12 -2.88
C THR A 50 -13.55 17.92 -2.43
N PRO A 51 -14.11 16.87 -1.79
CA PRO A 51 -13.33 15.72 -1.35
C PRO A 51 -12.64 14.99 -2.51
N VAL A 52 -13.28 14.90 -3.68
CA VAL A 52 -12.66 14.25 -4.85
C VAL A 52 -11.48 15.08 -5.38
N ARG A 53 -11.60 16.41 -5.44
CA ARG A 53 -10.48 17.28 -5.84
C ARG A 53 -9.29 17.20 -4.90
N GLU A 54 -9.53 17.22 -3.60
CA GLU A 54 -8.46 17.07 -2.60
C GLU A 54 -7.74 15.74 -2.75
N ALA A 55 -8.48 14.64 -2.96
CA ALA A 55 -7.91 13.33 -3.22
C ALA A 55 -7.07 13.30 -4.51
N ILE A 56 -7.57 13.89 -5.60
CA ILE A 56 -6.85 14.04 -6.87
C ILE A 56 -5.54 14.82 -6.68
N GLN A 57 -5.58 15.95 -5.98
CA GLN A 57 -4.39 16.77 -5.74
C GLN A 57 -3.34 15.99 -4.92
N ARG A 58 -3.77 15.24 -3.90
CA ARG A 58 -2.89 14.40 -3.12
C ARG A 58 -2.24 13.29 -3.96
N LEU A 59 -3.02 12.57 -4.75
CA LEU A 59 -2.52 11.51 -5.65
C LEU A 59 -1.60 12.08 -6.75
N ALA A 60 -1.85 13.32 -7.20
CA ALA A 60 -0.96 14.01 -8.13
C ALA A 60 0.38 14.35 -7.47
N TRP A 61 0.36 14.85 -6.24
CA TRP A 61 1.57 15.10 -5.46
C TRP A 61 2.39 13.82 -5.22
N GLU A 62 1.72 12.70 -5.02
CA GLU A 62 2.33 11.38 -4.85
C GLU A 62 2.80 10.75 -6.19
N GLY A 63 2.56 11.41 -7.33
CA GLY A 63 3.01 10.96 -8.65
C GLY A 63 2.19 9.81 -9.26
N LEU A 64 0.99 9.54 -8.73
CA LEU A 64 0.10 8.49 -9.23
C LEU A 64 -0.78 8.96 -10.40
N LEU A 65 -0.95 10.26 -10.55
CA LEU A 65 -1.64 10.90 -11.66
C LEU A 65 -1.08 12.31 -11.92
N ASP A 66 -1.44 12.89 -13.06
CA ASP A 66 -1.01 14.23 -13.49
C ASP A 66 -2.23 15.04 -13.96
N VAL A 67 -2.47 16.19 -13.32
CA VAL A 67 -3.58 17.08 -13.66
C VAL A 67 -3.16 18.02 -14.76
N ARG A 68 -3.67 17.79 -15.97
CA ARG A 68 -3.33 18.58 -17.16
C ARG A 68 -4.42 19.60 -17.47
N PRO A 69 -4.13 20.91 -17.46
CA PRO A 69 -5.09 21.94 -17.81
C PRO A 69 -5.73 21.67 -19.18
N ARG A 70 -7.04 21.72 -19.25
CA ARG A 70 -7.86 21.49 -20.46
C ARG A 70 -7.83 20.07 -21.05
N ALA A 71 -6.92 19.19 -20.60
CA ALA A 71 -6.77 17.82 -21.10
C ALA A 71 -7.36 16.77 -20.12
N GLY A 72 -7.59 17.13 -18.88
CA GLY A 72 -8.09 16.21 -17.86
C GLY A 72 -7.00 15.68 -16.93
N ILE A 73 -7.20 14.49 -16.41
CA ILE A 73 -6.32 13.82 -15.45
C ILE A 73 -5.70 12.61 -16.14
N ALA A 74 -4.39 12.64 -16.30
CA ALA A 74 -3.63 11.53 -16.83
C ALA A 74 -3.24 10.57 -15.69
N ILE A 75 -3.51 9.29 -15.85
CA ILE A 75 -3.03 8.25 -14.91
C ILE A 75 -1.57 7.97 -15.23
N ALA A 76 -0.72 7.97 -14.21
CA ALA A 76 0.73 7.76 -14.39
C ALA A 76 1.01 6.46 -15.16
N PRO A 77 1.93 6.45 -16.13
CA PRO A 77 2.32 5.24 -16.84
C PRO A 77 3.00 4.24 -15.88
N LEU A 78 3.15 3.00 -16.31
CA LEU A 78 3.93 1.98 -15.62
C LEU A 78 5.06 1.51 -16.53
N HIS A 79 6.29 1.92 -16.21
CA HIS A 79 7.48 1.43 -16.87
C HIS A 79 8.21 0.46 -15.92
N PRO A 80 8.48 -0.80 -16.30
CA PRO A 80 9.06 -1.79 -15.39
C PRO A 80 10.34 -1.32 -14.69
N GLY A 81 11.21 -0.57 -15.38
CA GLY A 81 12.43 0.00 -14.81
C GLY A 81 12.22 1.02 -13.68
N ASP A 82 11.01 1.64 -13.60
CA ASP A 82 10.70 2.57 -12.52
C ASP A 82 10.43 1.84 -11.21
N TRP A 83 9.98 0.58 -11.27
CA TRP A 83 9.81 -0.23 -10.07
C TRP A 83 11.12 -0.41 -9.29
N LEU A 84 12.23 -0.65 -10.00
CA LEU A 84 13.56 -0.72 -9.37
C LEU A 84 13.91 0.58 -8.63
N ARG A 85 13.63 1.74 -9.24
CA ARG A 85 13.87 3.06 -8.63
C ARG A 85 13.02 3.29 -7.38
N VAL A 86 11.74 2.89 -7.44
CA VAL A 86 10.82 2.92 -6.28
C VAL A 86 11.37 2.05 -5.15
N LEU A 87 11.83 0.84 -5.43
CA LEU A 87 12.38 -0.08 -4.42
C LEU A 87 13.71 0.42 -3.84
N ASP A 88 14.56 1.06 -4.62
CA ASP A 88 15.79 1.68 -4.12
C ASP A 88 15.48 2.79 -3.10
N ALA A 89 14.48 3.63 -3.38
CA ALA A 89 14.02 4.66 -2.44
C ALA A 89 13.31 4.07 -1.21
N ARG A 90 12.47 3.04 -1.40
CA ARG A 90 11.67 2.40 -0.35
C ARG A 90 12.55 1.65 0.67
N ARG A 91 13.59 0.96 0.21
CA ARG A 91 14.43 0.06 1.03
C ARG A 91 14.93 0.69 2.33
N GLY A 92 15.39 1.93 2.28
CA GLY A 92 15.94 2.62 3.45
C GLY A 92 14.88 2.91 4.50
N VAL A 93 13.74 3.41 4.09
CA VAL A 93 12.65 3.82 4.98
C VAL A 93 11.92 2.62 5.57
N GLU A 94 11.78 1.51 4.83
CA GLU A 94 11.16 0.27 5.33
C GLU A 94 11.93 -0.33 6.50
N VAL A 95 13.26 -0.34 6.43
CA VAL A 95 14.09 -0.84 7.54
C VAL A 95 13.92 0.02 8.79
N VAL A 96 13.80 1.35 8.63
CA VAL A 96 13.55 2.26 9.76
C VAL A 96 12.17 1.97 10.37
N LEU A 97 11.14 1.84 9.55
CA LEU A 97 9.79 1.54 10.02
C LEU A 97 9.72 0.19 10.74
N ALA A 98 10.33 -0.85 10.18
CA ALA A 98 10.31 -2.19 10.77
C ALA A 98 10.99 -2.23 12.15
N ARG A 99 12.16 -1.62 12.29
CA ARG A 99 12.84 -1.49 13.59
C ARG A 99 12.01 -0.71 14.59
N SER A 100 11.52 0.46 14.20
CA SER A 100 10.70 1.30 15.09
C SER A 100 9.42 0.57 15.50
N ALA A 101 8.76 -0.12 14.57
CA ALA A 101 7.56 -0.88 14.87
C ALA A 101 7.83 -2.01 15.88
N ALA A 102 8.92 -2.77 15.71
CA ALA A 102 9.31 -3.80 16.67
C ALA A 102 9.59 -3.23 18.07
N ARG A 103 10.18 -2.03 18.12
CA ARG A 103 10.50 -1.34 19.38
C ARG A 103 9.28 -0.79 20.10
N PHE A 104 8.29 -0.28 19.36
CA PHE A 104 7.17 0.50 19.91
C PHE A 104 5.81 -0.16 19.70
N VAL A 105 5.76 -1.44 19.27
CA VAL A 105 4.48 -2.14 19.04
C VAL A 105 3.58 -2.09 20.28
N THR A 106 2.39 -1.56 20.09
CA THR A 106 1.33 -1.57 21.12
C THR A 106 0.43 -2.78 20.93
N ARG A 107 -0.40 -3.09 21.93
CA ARG A 107 -1.40 -4.16 21.83
C ARG A 107 -2.37 -3.90 20.68
N GLU A 108 -2.80 -2.66 20.48
CA GLU A 108 -3.70 -2.27 19.39
C GLU A 108 -3.05 -2.52 18.03
N ALA A 109 -1.79 -2.09 17.86
CA ALA A 109 -1.04 -2.36 16.62
C ALA A 109 -0.80 -3.87 16.39
N ALA A 110 -0.55 -4.63 17.46
CA ALA A 110 -0.38 -6.09 17.38
C ALA A 110 -1.65 -6.79 16.84
N ASP A 111 -2.83 -6.36 17.27
CA ASP A 111 -4.10 -6.88 16.75
C ASP A 111 -4.23 -6.63 15.24
N LEU A 112 -3.86 -5.42 14.75
CA LEU A 112 -3.86 -5.09 13.32
C LEU A 112 -2.85 -5.94 12.52
N PHE A 113 -1.66 -6.20 13.06
CA PHE A 113 -0.69 -7.10 12.43
C PHE A 113 -1.21 -8.54 12.31
N HIS A 114 -1.88 -9.05 13.35
CA HIS A 114 -2.50 -10.38 13.30
C HIS A 114 -3.62 -10.45 12.26
N GLU A 115 -4.47 -9.42 12.18
CA GLU A 115 -5.54 -9.33 11.18
C GLU A 115 -4.96 -9.31 9.76
N ALA A 116 -3.91 -8.51 9.50
CA ALA A 116 -3.25 -8.44 8.21
C ALA A 116 -2.62 -9.80 7.81
N ALA A 117 -1.91 -10.47 8.73
CA ALA A 117 -1.33 -11.77 8.48
C ALA A 117 -2.38 -12.83 8.15
N LEU A 118 -3.50 -12.86 8.89
CA LEU A 118 -4.60 -13.79 8.65
C LEU A 118 -5.28 -13.52 7.30
N ALA A 119 -5.47 -12.24 6.95
CA ALA A 119 -6.05 -11.85 5.67
C ALA A 119 -5.14 -12.26 4.50
N MET A 120 -3.82 -12.09 4.61
CA MET A 120 -2.85 -12.55 3.61
C MET A 120 -2.91 -14.06 3.41
N GLN A 121 -2.92 -14.84 4.51
CA GLN A 121 -3.00 -16.29 4.43
C GLN A 121 -4.30 -16.76 3.76
N LYS A 122 -5.44 -16.14 4.10
CA LYS A 122 -6.73 -16.43 3.45
C LYS A 122 -6.68 -16.12 1.96
N ALA A 123 -6.10 -14.98 1.57
CA ALA A 123 -5.95 -14.58 0.18
C ALA A 123 -5.09 -15.58 -0.62
N VAL A 124 -4.02 -16.11 -0.03
CA VAL A 124 -3.19 -17.18 -0.65
C VAL A 124 -4.00 -18.44 -0.86
N ILE A 125 -4.73 -18.91 0.15
CA ILE A 125 -5.53 -20.14 0.07
C ILE A 125 -6.62 -20.03 -1.01
N SER A 126 -7.26 -18.87 -1.12
CA SER A 126 -8.30 -18.63 -2.13
C SER A 126 -7.78 -18.21 -3.50
N GLY A 127 -6.50 -17.89 -3.63
CA GLY A 127 -5.94 -17.28 -4.84
C GLY A 127 -6.44 -15.85 -5.11
N ASP A 128 -7.00 -15.17 -4.10
CA ASP A 128 -7.59 -13.84 -4.24
C ASP A 128 -6.53 -12.74 -4.16
N VAL A 129 -6.08 -12.30 -5.33
CA VAL A 129 -5.07 -11.24 -5.48
C VAL A 129 -5.55 -9.89 -4.92
N LEU A 130 -6.84 -9.56 -5.06
CA LEU A 130 -7.37 -8.29 -4.57
C LEU A 130 -7.42 -8.28 -3.04
N ALA A 131 -7.84 -9.39 -2.43
CA ALA A 131 -7.78 -9.54 -0.97
C ALA A 131 -6.34 -9.47 -0.46
N PHE A 132 -5.36 -10.02 -1.19
CA PHE A 132 -3.94 -9.89 -0.84
C PHE A 132 -3.46 -8.44 -0.86
N ILE A 133 -3.78 -7.68 -1.90
CA ILE A 133 -3.45 -6.24 -2.02
C ILE A 133 -4.06 -5.43 -0.86
N GLN A 134 -5.26 -5.78 -0.43
CA GLN A 134 -5.91 -5.12 0.72
C GLN A 134 -5.19 -5.46 2.03
N ALA A 135 -4.79 -6.72 2.21
CA ALA A 135 -4.05 -7.16 3.38
C ALA A 135 -2.64 -6.55 3.45
N ASP A 136 -1.96 -6.41 2.31
CA ASP A 136 -0.67 -5.72 2.19
C ASP A 136 -0.79 -4.23 2.60
N LYS A 137 -1.84 -3.56 2.14
CA LYS A 137 -2.12 -2.19 2.58
C LYS A 137 -2.39 -2.11 4.09
N ALA A 138 -3.16 -3.03 4.64
CA ALA A 138 -3.44 -3.07 6.07
C ALA A 138 -2.17 -3.28 6.90
N LEU A 139 -1.23 -4.10 6.42
CA LEU A 139 0.10 -4.23 7.01
C LEU A 139 0.88 -2.92 6.98
N ASP A 140 0.92 -2.23 5.84
CA ASP A 140 1.59 -0.94 5.72
C ASP A 140 1.01 0.10 6.71
N ASP A 141 -0.32 0.13 6.87
CA ASP A 141 -1.02 1.03 7.80
C ASP A 141 -0.69 0.67 9.27
N ALA A 142 -0.65 -0.64 9.62
CA ALA A 142 -0.24 -1.12 10.94
C ALA A 142 1.23 -0.79 11.25
N LEU A 143 2.12 -0.92 10.24
CA LEU A 143 3.53 -0.58 10.34
C LEU A 143 3.74 0.91 10.62
N ALA A 144 3.01 1.77 9.89
CA ALA A 144 3.03 3.21 10.07
C ALA A 144 2.55 3.64 11.49
N LEU A 145 1.51 2.97 11.99
CA LEU A 145 0.98 3.19 13.35
C LEU A 145 1.98 2.75 14.43
N ALA A 146 2.53 1.53 14.30
CA ALA A 146 3.41 0.93 15.30
C ALA A 146 4.78 1.61 15.37
N ALA A 147 5.27 2.18 14.26
CA ALA A 147 6.62 2.72 14.20
C ALA A 147 6.84 4.00 15.03
N ASP A 148 5.79 4.67 15.49
CA ASP A 148 5.88 5.98 16.18
C ASP A 148 6.81 6.99 15.48
N ASN A 149 6.87 6.90 14.14
CA ASN A 149 7.71 7.74 13.29
C ASN A 149 6.92 8.30 12.11
N PRO A 150 6.17 9.39 12.31
CA PRO A 150 5.31 9.96 11.27
C PRO A 150 6.08 10.50 10.06
N PHE A 151 7.36 10.79 10.19
CA PHE A 151 8.20 11.23 9.07
C PHE A 151 8.52 10.07 8.14
N ALA A 152 8.98 8.94 8.70
CA ALA A 152 9.25 7.73 7.92
C ALA A 152 7.95 7.19 7.29
N ALA A 153 6.84 7.15 8.03
CA ALA A 153 5.54 6.71 7.52
C ALA A 153 5.06 7.53 6.32
N ARG A 154 5.17 8.88 6.38
CA ARG A 154 4.80 9.75 5.25
C ARG A 154 5.68 9.58 4.02
N LEU A 155 6.96 9.29 4.20
CA LEU A 155 7.88 9.00 3.09
C LEU A 155 7.60 7.62 2.47
N ALA A 156 7.26 6.63 3.27
CA ALA A 156 7.02 5.27 2.83
C ALA A 156 5.69 5.13 2.05
N ALA A 157 4.61 5.74 2.53
CA ALA A 157 3.26 5.53 2.02
C ALA A 157 3.12 5.66 0.49
N PRO A 158 3.59 6.74 -0.18
CA PRO A 158 3.50 6.82 -1.64
C PRO A 158 4.39 5.77 -2.34
N LEU A 159 5.57 5.45 -1.80
CA LEU A 159 6.46 4.43 -2.35
C LEU A 159 5.86 3.03 -2.24
N GLN A 160 5.18 2.73 -1.13
CA GLN A 160 4.44 1.49 -0.90
C GLN A 160 3.30 1.36 -1.92
N THR A 161 2.53 2.41 -2.15
CA THR A 161 1.46 2.45 -3.16
C THR A 161 1.99 2.22 -4.57
N HIS A 162 3.07 2.90 -4.97
CA HIS A 162 3.73 2.66 -6.26
C HIS A 162 4.20 1.21 -6.40
N SER A 163 4.89 0.68 -5.37
CA SER A 163 5.39 -0.71 -5.39
C SER A 163 4.25 -1.72 -5.52
N ARG A 164 3.15 -1.53 -4.77
CA ARG A 164 1.94 -2.36 -4.81
C ARG A 164 1.31 -2.35 -6.21
N ARG A 165 1.25 -1.18 -6.85
CA ARG A 165 0.75 -1.01 -8.22
C ARG A 165 1.61 -1.77 -9.24
N PHE A 166 2.94 -1.69 -9.14
CA PHE A 166 3.86 -2.46 -9.98
C PHE A 166 3.71 -3.96 -9.74
N TRP A 167 3.69 -4.38 -8.46
CA TRP A 167 3.51 -5.77 -8.10
C TRP A 167 2.21 -6.33 -8.68
N PHE A 168 1.09 -5.63 -8.54
CA PHE A 168 -0.19 -6.05 -9.10
C PHE A 168 -0.12 -6.26 -10.61
N ARG A 169 0.60 -5.40 -11.34
CA ARG A 169 0.74 -5.49 -12.80
C ARG A 169 1.65 -6.63 -13.24
N TYR A 170 2.73 -6.89 -12.52
CA TYR A 170 3.82 -7.73 -12.99
C TYR A 170 4.05 -9.01 -12.17
N LYS A 171 3.26 -9.25 -11.11
CA LYS A 171 3.39 -10.46 -10.30
C LYS A 171 3.31 -11.71 -11.18
N ALA A 172 4.12 -12.71 -10.83
CA ALA A 172 3.99 -14.05 -11.39
C ALA A 172 2.80 -14.77 -10.75
N ASP A 173 2.28 -15.79 -11.43
CA ASP A 173 1.15 -16.59 -10.94
C ASP A 173 1.45 -17.27 -9.58
N THR A 174 2.74 -17.55 -9.31
CA THR A 174 3.21 -18.19 -8.06
C THR A 174 3.63 -17.20 -6.98
N GLY A 175 3.62 -15.89 -7.27
CA GLY A 175 4.21 -14.87 -6.38
C GLY A 175 3.43 -14.59 -5.11
N LEU A 176 2.17 -15.04 -5.00
CA LEU A 176 1.32 -14.74 -3.86
C LEU A 176 1.83 -15.41 -2.56
N ALA A 177 2.10 -16.71 -2.61
CA ALA A 177 2.54 -17.48 -1.45
C ALA A 177 3.91 -17.00 -0.93
N GLU A 178 4.87 -16.82 -1.82
CA GLU A 178 6.21 -16.35 -1.47
C GLU A 178 6.17 -14.92 -0.88
N SER A 179 5.37 -14.03 -1.48
CA SER A 179 5.16 -12.69 -0.91
C SER A 179 4.56 -12.75 0.48
N ALA A 180 3.53 -13.59 0.69
CA ALA A 180 2.89 -13.74 2.00
C ALA A 180 3.86 -14.27 3.06
N GLU A 181 4.71 -15.24 2.73
CA GLU A 181 5.72 -15.79 3.66
C GLU A 181 6.66 -14.70 4.18
N HIS A 182 7.16 -13.83 3.30
CA HIS A 182 8.04 -12.74 3.69
C HIS A 182 7.33 -11.68 4.54
N HIS A 183 6.07 -11.34 4.22
CA HIS A 183 5.28 -10.41 5.03
C HIS A 183 4.97 -10.98 6.42
N VAL A 184 4.58 -12.26 6.51
CA VAL A 184 4.30 -12.93 7.79
C VAL A 184 5.57 -13.07 8.64
N ALA A 185 6.73 -13.32 8.03
CA ALA A 185 8.01 -13.33 8.74
C ALA A 185 8.31 -11.96 9.37
N LEU A 186 8.14 -10.87 8.60
CA LEU A 186 8.31 -9.50 9.10
C LEU A 186 7.35 -9.21 10.26
N ILE A 187 6.06 -9.54 10.10
CA ILE A 187 5.05 -9.36 11.17
C ILE A 187 5.49 -10.09 12.44
N ARG A 188 5.94 -11.34 12.35
CA ARG A 188 6.40 -12.11 13.51
C ARG A 188 7.54 -11.42 14.22
N SER A 189 8.59 -11.00 13.51
CA SER A 189 9.73 -10.31 14.10
C SER A 189 9.33 -9.00 14.80
N ILE A 190 8.35 -8.26 14.25
CA ILE A 190 7.80 -7.06 14.88
C ILE A 190 7.07 -7.42 16.18
N LEU A 191 6.20 -8.43 16.15
CA LEU A 191 5.42 -8.86 17.31
C LEU A 191 6.29 -9.43 18.43
N ASP A 192 7.42 -10.07 18.08
CA ASP A 192 8.42 -10.56 19.02
C ASP A 192 9.27 -9.43 19.64
N GLY A 193 9.14 -8.19 19.14
CA GLY A 193 9.92 -7.05 19.60
C GLY A 193 11.39 -7.10 19.19
N ASP A 194 11.76 -7.94 18.22
CA ASP A 194 13.13 -8.10 17.74
C ASP A 194 13.46 -7.12 16.62
N GLU A 195 14.04 -5.97 17.01
CA GLU A 195 14.41 -4.88 16.09
C GLU A 195 15.36 -5.33 14.97
N GLU A 196 16.31 -6.20 15.26
CA GLU A 196 17.30 -6.67 14.28
C GLU A 196 16.70 -7.72 13.33
N ALA A 197 15.88 -8.63 13.84
CA ALA A 197 15.15 -9.57 13.01
C ALA A 197 14.14 -8.83 12.09
N ALA A 198 13.39 -7.87 12.62
CA ALA A 198 12.47 -7.05 11.83
C ALA A 198 13.17 -6.27 10.70
N ALA A 199 14.33 -5.65 11.01
CA ALA A 199 15.16 -4.99 10.00
C ALA A 199 15.68 -5.96 8.92
N LYS A 200 16.05 -7.19 9.32
CA LYS A 200 16.51 -8.22 8.39
C LYS A 200 15.39 -8.73 7.51
N ASP A 201 14.19 -8.93 8.06
CA ASP A 201 13.04 -9.43 7.30
C ASP A 201 12.49 -8.36 6.36
N ALA A 202 12.49 -7.07 6.75
CA ALA A 202 12.22 -5.96 5.85
C ALA A 202 13.18 -5.93 4.64
N LYS A 203 14.49 -6.14 4.88
CA LYS A 203 15.48 -6.23 3.79
C LYS A 203 15.24 -7.42 2.87
N ARG A 204 14.81 -8.57 3.41
CA ARG A 204 14.48 -9.78 2.64
C ARG A 204 13.25 -9.55 1.77
N LEU A 205 12.21 -8.93 2.32
CA LEU A 205 11.03 -8.55 1.56
C LEU A 205 11.39 -7.60 0.41
N MET A 206 12.21 -6.59 0.66
CA MET A 206 12.67 -5.68 -0.40
C MET A 206 13.54 -6.39 -1.46
N ALA A 207 14.32 -7.38 -1.07
CA ALA A 207 15.10 -8.19 -2.01
C ALA A 207 14.22 -9.08 -2.89
N LEU A 208 13.17 -9.69 -2.33
CA LEU A 208 12.16 -10.43 -3.10
C LEU A 208 11.49 -9.54 -4.14
N LEU A 209 10.98 -8.37 -3.72
CA LEU A 209 10.31 -7.43 -4.63
C LEU A 209 11.27 -6.94 -5.72
N ARG A 210 12.56 -6.75 -5.40
CA ARG A 210 13.57 -6.40 -6.37
C ARG A 210 13.77 -7.50 -7.44
N GLY A 211 13.82 -8.76 -7.04
CA GLY A 211 13.87 -9.90 -7.98
C GLY A 211 12.67 -9.93 -8.94
N HIS A 212 11.47 -9.63 -8.43
CA HIS A 212 10.28 -9.49 -9.27
C HIS A 212 10.40 -8.32 -10.26
N ALA A 213 10.93 -7.17 -9.80
CA ALA A 213 11.11 -5.98 -10.64
C ALA A 213 12.17 -6.21 -11.73
N GLU A 214 13.28 -6.87 -11.42
CA GLU A 214 14.32 -7.25 -12.38
C GLU A 214 13.75 -8.19 -13.46
N THR A 215 12.97 -9.18 -13.06
CA THR A 215 12.27 -10.08 -13.99
C THR A 215 11.27 -9.32 -14.88
N ALA A 216 10.53 -8.36 -14.34
CA ALA A 216 9.59 -7.55 -15.09
C ALA A 216 10.28 -6.62 -16.09
N ALA A 217 11.46 -6.09 -15.76
CA ALA A 217 12.23 -5.17 -16.60
C ALA A 217 12.93 -5.86 -17.78
N THR A 218 13.08 -7.18 -17.75
CA THR A 218 13.71 -7.98 -18.82
C THR A 218 12.70 -8.58 -19.81
N ARG A 219 11.39 -8.41 -19.58
CA ARG A 219 10.29 -8.84 -20.45
C ARG A 219 9.85 -7.72 -21.39
#